data_1233b953a6a4f0dc3984beef438a3c86
#
_entry.id   1233b953a6a4f0dc3984beef438a3c86
#
_cell.length_a   1.000
_cell.length_b   1.000
_cell.length_c   1.000
_cell.angle_alpha   90.00
_cell.angle_beta   90.00
_cell.angle_gamma   90.00
#
_symmetry.space_group_name_H-M   'P 1'
#
loop_
_entity.id
_entity.type
_entity.pdbx_description
1 polymer ?
#
loop_
_entity_poly.entity_id
_entity_poly.type
_entity_poly.pdbx_seq_one_letter_code
_entity_poly.pdbx_strand_id
1 'polypeptide(L)'
;AGFSLLVCIVIAGSICGCGILNNDSKNLQVTVLDVGQGDCIFIRDKEGKKMLVDGGSSDLSSVGTYRIEPFLLSQGVRKLEYVFVTHGDADHINGIQELLQNQKQGVEIDALVLPPEEYMDEKLLHLAEMAKENGTRVLTIYAGEKVGTYLKCIAPLTTRKNERIRGKEEEMPRLEAGNEASVVLELKDGAFQMLLTGDLEGRGEEQLVESGTLESCPILKAGHHGSKNSGSEDFLQIVKPRLTLISAGIENRYGHPHEETLERLQEIGSEVLSTQECGAITLKSDGRKIKVHKYL
;
A
#
# COMPACT_ATOMS: atom_id res chain seq x y z
N ALA A 1 -37.73 14.39 -37.31
CA ALA A 1 -37.54 15.51 -36.34
C ALA A 1 -37.30 15.01 -34.92
N GLY A 2 -37.70 13.78 -34.55
CA GLY A 2 -37.54 13.24 -33.21
C GLY A 2 -36.17 12.66 -32.90
N PHE A 3 -35.41 12.23 -33.90
CA PHE A 3 -34.11 11.59 -33.71
C PHE A 3 -32.99 12.57 -33.32
N SER A 4 -33.10 13.80 -33.85
CA SER A 4 -32.09 14.85 -33.57
C SER A 4 -32.16 15.34 -32.11
N LEU A 5 -33.32 15.33 -31.47
CA LEU A 5 -33.52 15.76 -30.09
C LEU A 5 -32.97 14.74 -29.07
N LEU A 6 -33.12 13.44 -29.41
CA LEU A 6 -32.63 12.36 -28.53
C LEU A 6 -31.08 12.31 -28.47
N VAL A 7 -30.43 12.56 -29.65
CA VAL A 7 -28.96 12.62 -29.70
C VAL A 7 -28.42 13.83 -28.95
N CYS A 8 -29.09 14.97 -28.98
CA CYS A 8 -28.67 16.14 -28.19
C CYS A 8 -28.84 15.95 -26.69
N ILE A 9 -29.87 15.21 -26.22
CA ILE A 9 -30.07 14.92 -24.80
C ILE A 9 -29.01 13.95 -24.29
N VAL A 10 -28.63 12.92 -25.08
CA VAL A 10 -27.58 11.96 -24.72
C VAL A 10 -26.21 12.64 -24.66
N ILE A 11 -25.91 13.54 -25.61
CA ILE A 11 -24.66 14.32 -25.60
C ILE A 11 -24.62 15.30 -24.43
N ALA A 12 -25.73 15.98 -24.15
CA ALA A 12 -25.83 16.87 -22.98
C ALA A 12 -25.69 16.12 -21.62
N GLY A 13 -26.26 14.92 -21.55
CA GLY A 13 -26.09 14.03 -20.38
C GLY A 13 -24.66 13.56 -20.18
N SER A 14 -23.95 13.24 -21.25
CA SER A 14 -22.53 12.84 -21.21
C SER A 14 -21.61 14.01 -20.83
N ILE A 15 -21.90 15.23 -21.28
CA ILE A 15 -21.12 16.43 -20.91
C ILE A 15 -21.38 16.84 -19.45
N CYS A 16 -22.61 16.69 -18.94
CA CYS A 16 -22.88 16.89 -17.52
C CYS A 16 -22.23 15.82 -16.63
N GLY A 17 -22.10 14.58 -17.11
CA GLY A 17 -21.40 13.50 -16.43
C GLY A 17 -19.88 13.78 -16.26
N CYS A 18 -19.23 14.36 -17.25
CA CYS A 18 -17.83 14.79 -17.16
C CYS A 18 -17.60 15.93 -16.16
N GLY A 19 -18.57 16.82 -15.96
CA GLY A 19 -18.49 17.92 -14.97
C GLY A 19 -18.60 17.43 -13.51
N ILE A 20 -19.25 16.30 -13.27
CA ILE A 20 -19.39 15.70 -11.95
C ILE A 20 -18.15 14.90 -11.55
N LEU A 21 -17.36 14.40 -12.51
CA LEU A 21 -16.11 13.68 -12.25
C LEU A 21 -14.96 14.59 -11.76
N ASN A 22 -15.04 15.90 -12.01
CA ASN A 22 -13.97 16.83 -11.62
C ASN A 22 -13.94 17.24 -10.14
N ASN A 23 -14.93 16.88 -9.33
CA ASN A 23 -14.91 17.18 -7.91
C ASN A 23 -14.21 16.10 -7.06
N ASP A 24 -13.96 14.93 -7.63
CA ASP A 24 -13.23 13.81 -6.98
C ASP A 24 -11.69 14.02 -6.97
N SER A 25 -11.18 14.94 -7.77
CA SER A 25 -9.73 15.19 -7.91
C SER A 25 -9.09 15.86 -6.69
N LYS A 26 -9.88 16.31 -5.71
CA LYS A 26 -9.42 16.93 -4.46
C LYS A 26 -9.51 16.00 -3.25
N ASN A 27 -9.92 14.77 -3.45
CA ASN A 27 -10.04 13.79 -2.38
C ASN A 27 -8.81 12.88 -2.35
N LEU A 28 -8.37 12.54 -1.14
CA LEU A 28 -7.46 11.42 -0.97
C LEU A 28 -8.17 10.13 -1.42
N GLN A 29 -7.52 9.35 -2.26
CA GLN A 29 -7.99 8.03 -2.68
C GLN A 29 -6.92 7.00 -2.34
N VAL A 30 -7.32 5.92 -1.68
CA VAL A 30 -6.50 4.73 -1.47
C VAL A 30 -7.26 3.54 -2.01
N THR A 31 -6.64 2.75 -2.89
CA THR A 31 -7.24 1.53 -3.43
C THR A 31 -6.33 0.34 -3.18
N VAL A 32 -6.80 -0.62 -2.41
CA VAL A 32 -6.19 -1.94 -2.32
C VAL A 32 -6.71 -2.74 -3.51
N LEU A 33 -5.83 -3.08 -4.44
CA LEU A 33 -6.19 -3.83 -5.64
C LEU A 33 -6.38 -5.31 -5.30
N ASP A 34 -7.30 -5.95 -5.99
CA ASP A 34 -7.36 -7.41 -6.04
C ASP A 34 -6.31 -7.92 -7.03
N VAL A 35 -5.16 -8.27 -6.49
CA VAL A 35 -4.04 -8.87 -7.23
C VAL A 35 -3.91 -10.38 -6.95
N GLY A 36 -4.93 -11.00 -6.35
CA GLY A 36 -4.83 -12.34 -5.81
C GLY A 36 -3.97 -12.34 -4.53
N GLN A 37 -3.09 -13.33 -4.37
CA GLN A 37 -2.19 -13.40 -3.21
C GLN A 37 -1.00 -12.48 -3.43
N GLY A 38 -1.00 -11.33 -2.73
CA GLY A 38 0.02 -10.29 -2.82
C GLY A 38 -0.52 -8.91 -2.45
N ASP A 39 0.28 -7.89 -2.58
CA ASP A 39 -0.09 -6.50 -2.29
C ASP A 39 0.09 -5.59 -3.49
N CYS A 40 -0.89 -4.71 -3.67
CA CYS A 40 -0.81 -3.57 -4.57
C CYS A 40 -1.75 -2.47 -4.07
N ILE A 41 -1.20 -1.37 -3.59
CA ILE A 41 -1.99 -0.30 -3.00
C ILE A 41 -1.72 1.00 -3.75
N PHE A 42 -2.72 1.47 -4.48
CA PHE A 42 -2.67 2.74 -5.18
C PHE A 42 -3.12 3.88 -4.26
N ILE A 43 -2.36 4.97 -4.25
CA ILE A 43 -2.67 6.18 -3.50
C ILE A 43 -2.66 7.38 -4.45
N ARG A 44 -3.74 8.17 -4.44
CA ARG A 44 -3.78 9.50 -5.02
C ARG A 44 -4.05 10.50 -3.91
N ASP A 45 -3.09 11.38 -3.66
CA ASP A 45 -3.27 12.41 -2.65
C ASP A 45 -4.08 13.62 -3.15
N LYS A 46 -4.39 14.56 -2.26
CA LYS A 46 -5.15 15.77 -2.59
C LYS A 46 -4.39 16.76 -3.47
N GLU A 47 -3.08 16.62 -3.59
CA GLU A 47 -2.22 17.40 -4.47
C GLU A 47 -2.19 16.78 -5.88
N GLY A 48 -2.80 15.59 -6.05
CA GLY A 48 -2.89 14.86 -7.31
C GLY A 48 -1.67 13.98 -7.56
N LYS A 49 -0.75 13.81 -6.60
CA LYS A 49 0.35 12.85 -6.70
C LYS A 49 -0.19 11.43 -6.64
N LYS A 50 0.34 10.58 -7.48
CA LYS A 50 -0.04 9.18 -7.62
C LYS A 50 1.14 8.33 -7.17
N MET A 51 0.86 7.44 -6.25
CA MET A 51 1.85 6.57 -5.64
C MET A 51 1.35 5.14 -5.65
N LEU A 52 2.26 4.20 -5.66
CA LEU A 52 1.99 2.79 -5.47
C LEU A 52 2.77 2.30 -4.26
N VAL A 53 2.17 1.46 -3.45
CA VAL A 53 2.87 0.71 -2.39
C VAL A 53 2.72 -0.75 -2.75
N ASP A 54 3.86 -1.38 -3.04
CA ASP A 54 3.97 -2.72 -3.60
C ASP A 54 3.22 -2.89 -4.94
N GLY A 55 3.40 -4.04 -5.56
CA GLY A 55 2.72 -4.39 -6.80
C GLY A 55 3.15 -5.77 -7.25
N GLY A 56 2.62 -6.79 -6.61
CA GLY A 56 2.97 -8.16 -6.94
C GLY A 56 1.85 -9.15 -6.68
N SER A 57 2.08 -10.40 -7.10
CA SER A 57 1.20 -11.54 -6.86
C SER A 57 1.98 -12.84 -6.91
N SER A 58 1.64 -13.79 -6.05
CA SER A 58 2.21 -15.15 -6.07
C SER A 58 1.35 -16.18 -6.81
N ASP A 59 0.11 -15.82 -7.15
CA ASP A 59 -0.84 -16.70 -7.84
C ASP A 59 -1.29 -16.20 -9.22
N LEU A 60 -1.11 -14.90 -9.53
CA LEU A 60 -1.42 -14.33 -10.83
C LEU A 60 -0.14 -14.07 -11.62
N SER A 61 -0.01 -14.72 -12.78
CA SER A 61 1.09 -14.42 -13.72
C SER A 61 0.87 -13.06 -14.39
N SER A 62 1.96 -12.33 -14.62
CA SER A 62 1.95 -11.04 -15.34
C SER A 62 0.96 -10.04 -14.74
N VAL A 63 0.95 -9.96 -13.41
CA VAL A 63 0.03 -9.11 -12.64
C VAL A 63 0.22 -7.63 -12.96
N GLY A 64 1.45 -7.19 -13.22
CA GLY A 64 1.76 -5.83 -13.65
C GLY A 64 1.05 -5.48 -14.95
N THR A 65 1.19 -6.35 -15.96
CA THR A 65 0.66 -6.15 -17.30
C THR A 65 -0.87 -6.28 -17.37
N TYR A 66 -1.46 -7.24 -16.65
CA TYR A 66 -2.88 -7.57 -16.83
C TYR A 66 -3.80 -7.06 -15.71
N ARG A 67 -3.26 -6.59 -14.59
CA ARG A 67 -4.06 -6.05 -13.48
C ARG A 67 -3.66 -4.63 -13.13
N ILE A 68 -2.36 -4.41 -12.79
CA ILE A 68 -1.91 -3.12 -12.22
C ILE A 68 -1.91 -2.03 -13.28
N GLU A 69 -1.26 -2.22 -14.43
CA GLU A 69 -1.18 -1.21 -15.47
C GLU A 69 -2.56 -0.85 -16.04
N PRO A 70 -3.45 -1.81 -16.41
CA PRO A 70 -4.80 -1.48 -16.84
C PRO A 70 -5.61 -0.71 -15.82
N PHE A 71 -5.49 -1.04 -14.52
CA PHE A 71 -6.11 -0.27 -13.47
C PHE A 71 -5.59 1.17 -13.44
N LEU A 72 -4.27 1.37 -13.41
CA LEU A 72 -3.66 2.70 -13.40
C LEU A 72 -4.12 3.54 -14.61
N LEU A 73 -4.10 2.96 -15.80
CA LEU A 73 -4.57 3.61 -17.03
C LEU A 73 -6.06 3.97 -16.97
N SER A 74 -6.90 3.10 -16.39
CA SER A 74 -8.33 3.37 -16.19
C SER A 74 -8.57 4.54 -15.23
N GLN A 75 -7.64 4.77 -14.29
CA GLN A 75 -7.65 5.92 -13.39
C GLN A 75 -7.03 7.19 -14.00
N GLY A 76 -6.66 7.14 -15.29
CA GLY A 76 -5.98 8.24 -15.99
C GLY A 76 -4.54 8.46 -15.54
N VAL A 77 -3.90 7.44 -14.93
CA VAL A 77 -2.52 7.51 -14.46
C VAL A 77 -1.59 7.10 -15.59
N ARG A 78 -0.72 8.01 -16.00
CA ARG A 78 0.36 7.79 -16.97
C ARG A 78 1.72 7.88 -16.33
N LYS A 79 1.77 8.37 -15.09
CA LYS A 79 2.98 8.53 -14.30
C LYS A 79 2.69 8.31 -12.82
N LEU A 80 3.56 7.55 -12.16
CA LEU A 80 3.64 7.42 -10.72
C LEU A 80 4.81 8.25 -10.21
N GLU A 81 4.55 9.16 -9.27
CA GLU A 81 5.59 9.97 -8.67
C GLU A 81 6.50 9.13 -7.76
N TYR A 82 5.90 8.16 -7.07
CA TYR A 82 6.63 7.22 -6.20
C TYR A 82 6.04 5.82 -6.29
N VAL A 83 6.92 4.83 -6.32
CA VAL A 83 6.58 3.42 -6.08
C VAL A 83 7.37 2.98 -4.86
N PHE A 84 6.69 2.69 -3.76
CA PHE A 84 7.29 2.17 -2.54
C PHE A 84 7.30 0.64 -2.61
N VAL A 85 8.39 0.05 -2.15
CA VAL A 85 8.51 -1.40 -1.98
C VAL A 85 8.76 -1.66 -0.51
N THR A 86 7.92 -2.50 0.09
CA THR A 86 8.04 -2.81 1.51
C THR A 86 9.16 -3.79 1.80
N HIS A 87 9.30 -4.82 0.96
CA HIS A 87 10.35 -5.85 1.02
C HIS A 87 10.48 -6.59 -0.32
N GLY A 88 11.38 -7.57 -0.43
CA GLY A 88 11.80 -8.18 -1.70
C GLY A 88 11.01 -9.40 -2.16
N ASP A 89 9.89 -9.78 -1.55
CA ASP A 89 9.16 -10.96 -1.96
C ASP A 89 8.36 -10.75 -3.25
N ALA A 90 8.23 -11.85 -4.02
CA ALA A 90 7.70 -11.79 -5.38
C ALA A 90 6.28 -11.22 -5.45
N ASP A 91 5.46 -11.52 -4.46
CA ASP A 91 4.08 -11.04 -4.34
C ASP A 91 3.97 -9.56 -3.91
N HIS A 92 5.12 -8.87 -3.80
CA HIS A 92 5.21 -7.43 -3.62
C HIS A 92 5.91 -6.73 -4.78
N ILE A 93 6.77 -7.42 -5.56
CA ILE A 93 7.64 -6.74 -6.54
C ILE A 93 7.48 -7.19 -7.99
N ASN A 94 6.95 -8.39 -8.28
CA ASN A 94 6.98 -8.93 -9.65
C ASN A 94 6.18 -8.10 -10.66
N GLY A 95 5.06 -7.51 -10.27
CA GLY A 95 4.32 -6.59 -11.11
C GLY A 95 5.04 -5.24 -11.29
N ILE A 96 5.78 -4.78 -10.26
CA ILE A 96 6.63 -3.57 -10.39
C ILE A 96 7.74 -3.81 -11.41
N GLN A 97 8.35 -5.01 -11.42
CA GLN A 97 9.35 -5.38 -12.43
C GLN A 97 8.77 -5.27 -13.85
N GLU A 98 7.55 -5.77 -14.07
CA GLU A 98 6.86 -5.66 -15.35
C GLU A 98 6.58 -4.19 -15.73
N LEU A 99 6.11 -3.37 -14.78
CA LEU A 99 5.89 -1.94 -15.01
C LEU A 99 7.19 -1.22 -15.40
N LEU A 100 8.30 -1.49 -14.72
CA LEU A 100 9.60 -0.91 -15.04
C LEU A 100 10.08 -1.29 -16.44
N GLN A 101 9.91 -2.55 -16.84
CA GLN A 101 10.27 -3.03 -18.17
C GLN A 101 9.45 -2.37 -19.27
N ASN A 102 8.16 -2.09 -19.00
CA ASN A 102 7.22 -1.57 -19.98
C ASN A 102 7.03 -0.05 -19.94
N GLN A 103 7.65 0.67 -19.00
CA GLN A 103 7.30 2.06 -18.71
C GLN A 103 7.45 3.04 -19.88
N LYS A 104 8.27 2.73 -20.88
CA LYS A 104 8.40 3.57 -22.10
C LYS A 104 7.12 3.59 -22.93
N GLN A 105 6.27 2.58 -22.83
CA GLN A 105 5.03 2.41 -23.56
C GLN A 105 3.78 2.50 -22.68
N GLY A 106 3.96 2.26 -21.37
CA GLY A 106 2.92 2.16 -20.36
C GLY A 106 2.92 3.32 -19.37
N VAL A 107 3.00 2.98 -18.08
CA VAL A 107 3.01 3.93 -16.96
C VAL A 107 4.45 4.22 -16.54
N GLU A 108 4.85 5.50 -16.61
CA GLU A 108 6.17 5.97 -16.17
C GLU A 108 6.28 5.92 -14.64
N ILE A 109 7.45 5.51 -14.12
CA ILE A 109 7.78 5.54 -12.70
C ILE A 109 8.92 6.55 -12.49
N ASP A 110 8.63 7.64 -11.77
CA ASP A 110 9.61 8.70 -11.51
C ASP A 110 10.64 8.27 -10.43
N ALA A 111 10.18 7.69 -9.34
CA ALA A 111 11.05 7.20 -8.28
C ALA A 111 10.57 5.87 -7.69
N LEU A 112 11.50 4.94 -7.55
CA LEU A 112 11.38 3.72 -6.78
C LEU A 112 11.96 3.98 -5.38
N VAL A 113 11.17 3.72 -4.33
CA VAL A 113 11.54 3.97 -2.93
C VAL A 113 11.67 2.62 -2.23
N LEU A 114 12.87 2.31 -1.76
CA LEU A 114 13.26 1.02 -1.21
C LEU A 114 13.52 1.11 0.31
N PRO A 115 13.51 -0.03 1.02
CA PRO A 115 13.93 -0.11 2.41
C PRO A 115 15.37 0.40 2.61
N PRO A 116 15.81 0.63 3.87
CA PRO A 116 17.20 0.91 4.21
C PRO A 116 18.16 -0.13 3.62
N GLU A 117 19.34 0.32 3.19
CA GLU A 117 20.35 -0.53 2.52
C GLU A 117 20.67 -1.81 3.31
N GLU A 118 20.66 -1.73 4.63
CA GLU A 118 20.95 -2.86 5.53
C GLU A 118 19.88 -3.97 5.49
N TYR A 119 18.71 -3.69 4.91
CA TYR A 119 17.59 -4.62 4.74
C TYR A 119 17.31 -4.96 3.27
N MET A 120 18.20 -4.56 2.36
CA MET A 120 18.10 -4.90 0.95
C MET A 120 18.68 -6.30 0.68
N ASP A 121 17.85 -7.20 0.19
CA ASP A 121 18.25 -8.50 -0.32
C ASP A 121 18.66 -8.43 -1.80
N GLU A 122 19.09 -9.56 -2.37
CA GLU A 122 19.50 -9.64 -3.79
C GLU A 122 18.36 -9.26 -4.76
N LYS A 123 17.09 -9.54 -4.40
CA LYS A 123 15.92 -9.23 -5.23
C LYS A 123 15.70 -7.72 -5.30
N LEU A 124 15.81 -7.02 -4.17
CA LEU A 124 15.70 -5.56 -4.10
C LEU A 124 16.87 -4.86 -4.79
N LEU A 125 18.10 -5.39 -4.66
CA LEU A 125 19.25 -4.89 -5.38
C LEU A 125 19.05 -5.01 -6.89
N HIS A 126 18.58 -6.14 -7.36
CA HIS A 126 18.26 -6.36 -8.78
C HIS A 126 17.15 -5.42 -9.27
N LEU A 127 16.09 -5.23 -8.46
CA LEU A 127 15.01 -4.29 -8.78
C LEU A 127 15.53 -2.84 -8.88
N ALA A 128 16.46 -2.46 -8.00
CA ALA A 128 17.10 -1.15 -8.03
C ALA A 128 17.94 -0.91 -9.30
N GLU A 129 18.67 -1.94 -9.75
CA GLU A 129 19.42 -1.91 -11.00
C GLU A 129 18.49 -1.76 -12.20
N MET A 130 17.45 -2.60 -12.28
CA MET A 130 16.42 -2.54 -13.31
C MET A 130 15.76 -1.16 -13.38
N ALA A 131 15.44 -0.56 -12.24
CA ALA A 131 14.87 0.79 -12.17
C ALA A 131 15.83 1.84 -12.79
N LYS A 132 17.11 1.81 -12.41
CA LYS A 132 18.13 2.73 -12.94
C LYS A 132 18.32 2.58 -14.46
N GLU A 133 18.37 1.34 -14.95
CA GLU A 133 18.50 1.05 -16.39
C GLU A 133 17.33 1.58 -17.22
N ASN A 134 16.15 1.62 -16.61
CA ASN A 134 14.96 2.16 -17.23
C ASN A 134 14.72 3.66 -16.97
N GLY A 135 15.66 4.35 -16.30
CA GLY A 135 15.60 5.79 -16.08
C GLY A 135 14.81 6.23 -14.85
N THR A 136 14.39 5.28 -14.01
CA THR A 136 13.71 5.54 -12.73
C THR A 136 14.74 5.88 -11.66
N ARG A 137 14.50 6.94 -10.88
CA ARG A 137 15.34 7.27 -9.72
C ARG A 137 15.14 6.23 -8.62
N VAL A 138 16.21 5.85 -7.94
CA VAL A 138 16.16 4.96 -6.78
C VAL A 138 16.44 5.75 -5.53
N LEU A 139 15.54 5.69 -4.58
CA LEU A 139 15.59 6.36 -3.28
C LEU A 139 15.49 5.32 -2.17
N THR A 140 16.03 5.64 -1.01
CA THR A 140 15.90 4.84 0.22
C THR A 140 15.08 5.63 1.23
N ILE A 141 14.20 4.95 1.97
CA ILE A 141 13.40 5.58 3.02
C ILE A 141 13.72 4.99 4.39
N TYR A 142 13.82 5.85 5.39
CA TYR A 142 14.14 5.49 6.77
C TYR A 142 13.00 5.87 7.71
N ALA A 143 12.88 5.15 8.82
CA ALA A 143 11.92 5.49 9.87
C ALA A 143 12.05 6.95 10.31
N GLY A 144 10.92 7.65 10.42
CA GLY A 144 10.82 9.07 10.73
C GLY A 144 10.86 9.99 9.51
N GLU A 145 11.17 9.49 8.31
CA GLU A 145 11.15 10.30 7.08
C GLU A 145 9.75 10.42 6.51
N LYS A 146 9.52 11.53 5.80
CA LYS A 146 8.25 11.84 5.16
C LYS A 146 8.41 11.98 3.67
N VAL A 147 7.43 11.52 2.92
CA VAL A 147 7.30 11.76 1.49
C VAL A 147 6.04 12.58 1.24
N GLY A 148 6.24 13.80 0.76
CA GLY A 148 5.15 14.76 0.66
C GLY A 148 4.57 15.17 2.02
N THR A 149 3.29 15.54 2.01
CA THR A 149 2.60 16.04 3.19
C THR A 149 1.98 14.91 4.03
N TYR A 150 1.63 13.80 3.39
CA TYR A 150 0.69 12.83 3.93
C TYR A 150 1.31 11.51 4.37
N LEU A 151 2.47 11.14 3.85
CA LEU A 151 3.08 9.81 4.05
C LEU A 151 4.32 9.90 4.94
N LYS A 152 4.42 9.04 5.94
CA LYS A 152 5.56 8.91 6.85
C LYS A 152 5.97 7.45 6.98
N CYS A 153 7.25 7.18 6.87
CA CYS A 153 7.82 5.88 7.21
C CYS A 153 7.99 5.77 8.74
N ILE A 154 7.57 4.66 9.34
CA ILE A 154 7.72 4.41 10.78
C ILE A 154 8.55 3.16 11.11
N ALA A 155 8.75 2.27 10.14
CA ALA A 155 9.62 1.08 10.25
C ALA A 155 10.23 0.76 8.85
N PRO A 156 11.31 -0.03 8.78
CA PRO A 156 12.05 -0.64 9.89
C PRO A 156 12.88 0.38 10.66
N LEU A 157 13.09 0.09 11.94
CA LEU A 157 13.94 0.91 12.79
C LEU A 157 15.41 0.55 12.52
N THR A 158 16.24 1.53 12.16
CA THR A 158 17.65 1.32 11.90
C THR A 158 18.51 1.72 13.09
N THR A 159 19.62 1.04 13.30
CA THR A 159 20.57 1.33 14.39
C THR A 159 21.10 2.77 14.31
N ARG A 160 21.34 3.29 13.11
CA ARG A 160 21.90 4.64 12.88
C ARG A 160 21.02 5.81 13.36
N LYS A 161 19.68 5.63 13.46
CA LYS A 161 18.75 6.69 13.92
C LYS A 161 18.24 6.48 15.36
N ASN A 162 18.27 5.27 15.87
CA ASN A 162 17.79 4.96 17.22
C ASN A 162 18.64 5.55 18.34
N GLU A 163 19.94 5.76 18.14
CA GLU A 163 20.82 6.48 19.06
C GLU A 163 20.30 7.88 19.41
N ARG A 164 19.59 8.54 18.48
CA ARG A 164 19.00 9.87 18.70
C ARG A 164 17.65 9.87 19.40
N ILE A 165 16.89 8.77 19.32
CA ILE A 165 15.50 8.71 19.83
C ILE A 165 15.44 8.20 21.30
N ARG A 166 16.33 7.29 21.71
CA ARG A 166 16.23 6.62 23.02
C ARG A 166 17.19 7.10 24.10
N GLY A 167 18.29 7.73 23.75
CA GLY A 167 19.32 8.11 24.75
C GLY A 167 19.86 6.94 25.59
N LYS A 168 19.65 5.69 25.16
CA LYS A 168 20.16 4.45 25.74
C LYS A 168 20.95 3.68 24.68
N GLU A 169 22.14 3.26 25.04
CA GLU A 169 23.06 2.45 24.20
C GLU A 169 22.67 0.96 24.12
N GLU A 170 21.39 0.60 24.24
CA GLU A 170 20.99 -0.79 24.00
C GLU A 170 20.83 -0.96 22.48
N GLU A 171 21.77 -1.69 21.87
CA GLU A 171 21.68 -2.14 20.48
C GLU A 171 20.41 -2.99 20.31
N MET A 172 19.47 -2.50 19.51
CA MET A 172 18.35 -3.34 19.11
C MET A 172 18.89 -4.46 18.21
N PRO A 173 18.45 -5.71 18.40
CA PRO A 173 18.83 -6.80 17.53
C PRO A 173 18.49 -6.44 16.08
N ARG A 174 19.44 -6.68 15.16
CA ARG A 174 19.23 -6.48 13.75
C ARG A 174 18.14 -7.43 13.25
N LEU A 175 17.18 -6.89 12.49
CA LEU A 175 16.19 -7.68 11.77
C LEU A 175 16.83 -8.38 10.57
N GLU A 176 16.27 -9.50 10.16
CA GLU A 176 16.58 -10.10 8.88
C GLU A 176 15.85 -9.32 7.76
N ALA A 177 16.44 -9.28 6.56
CA ALA A 177 15.78 -8.75 5.38
C ALA A 177 14.55 -9.60 5.03
N GLY A 178 13.49 -8.97 4.53
CA GLY A 178 12.21 -9.62 4.24
C GLY A 178 11.10 -9.13 5.14
N ASN A 179 10.18 -10.01 5.53
CA ASN A 179 8.95 -9.68 6.25
C ASN A 179 9.19 -8.86 7.52
N GLU A 180 10.10 -9.30 8.39
CA GLU A 180 10.40 -8.58 9.64
C GLU A 180 10.90 -7.15 9.43
N ALA A 181 11.59 -6.90 8.31
CA ALA A 181 12.11 -5.58 7.94
C ALA A 181 11.22 -4.84 6.92
N SER A 182 9.97 -5.21 6.78
CA SER A 182 9.02 -4.51 5.91
C SER A 182 8.94 -3.03 6.23
N VAL A 183 8.92 -2.21 5.17
CA VAL A 183 8.64 -0.77 5.31
C VAL A 183 7.20 -0.57 5.75
N VAL A 184 7.02 0.10 6.88
CA VAL A 184 5.71 0.48 7.39
C VAL A 184 5.48 1.97 7.12
N LEU A 185 4.38 2.26 6.43
CA LEU A 185 4.00 3.60 6.06
C LEU A 185 2.73 4.03 6.79
N GLU A 186 2.78 5.22 7.37
CA GLU A 186 1.62 5.88 7.95
C GLU A 186 1.13 6.98 7.00
N LEU A 187 -0.12 6.88 6.56
CA LEU A 187 -0.79 7.85 5.71
C LEU A 187 -1.78 8.66 6.53
N LYS A 188 -1.55 9.98 6.65
CA LYS A 188 -2.40 10.90 7.44
C LYS A 188 -2.92 12.06 6.59
N ASP A 189 -4.25 12.27 6.59
CA ASP A 189 -4.91 13.43 5.96
C ASP A 189 -6.15 13.86 6.77
N GLY A 190 -6.00 14.79 7.67
CA GLY A 190 -7.05 15.21 8.58
C GLY A 190 -7.52 14.06 9.47
N ALA A 191 -8.79 13.67 9.36
CA ALA A 191 -9.36 12.53 10.09
C ALA A 191 -9.04 11.16 9.45
N PHE A 192 -8.51 11.14 8.24
CA PHE A 192 -8.06 9.90 7.60
C PHE A 192 -6.68 9.52 8.13
N GLN A 193 -6.57 8.33 8.70
CA GLN A 193 -5.31 7.74 9.12
C GLN A 193 -5.32 6.27 8.75
N MET A 194 -4.29 5.82 8.03
CA MET A 194 -4.13 4.44 7.59
C MET A 194 -2.70 3.99 7.78
N LEU A 195 -2.54 2.79 8.33
CA LEU A 195 -1.26 2.13 8.50
C LEU A 195 -1.12 1.03 7.43
N LEU A 196 -0.04 1.10 6.66
CA LEU A 196 0.34 0.14 5.63
C LEU A 196 1.55 -0.62 6.14
N THR A 197 1.41 -1.89 6.43
CA THR A 197 2.42 -2.66 7.16
C THR A 197 3.24 -3.59 6.29
N GLY A 198 2.94 -3.67 4.97
CA GLY A 198 3.52 -4.71 4.13
C GLY A 198 3.31 -6.08 4.76
N ASP A 199 4.36 -6.86 4.86
CA ASP A 199 4.34 -8.18 5.49
C ASP A 199 4.99 -8.20 6.88
N LEU A 200 5.01 -7.05 7.56
CA LEU A 200 5.56 -6.94 8.90
C LEU A 200 4.99 -8.02 9.83
N GLU A 201 5.88 -8.78 10.43
CA GLU A 201 5.56 -9.85 11.38
C GLU A 201 6.70 -10.06 12.40
N GLY A 202 6.46 -10.90 13.38
CA GLY A 202 7.47 -11.40 14.33
C GLY A 202 8.26 -10.28 15.01
N ARG A 203 9.60 -10.38 14.94
CA ARG A 203 10.50 -9.44 15.63
C ARG A 203 10.41 -8.01 15.13
N GLY A 204 10.08 -7.80 13.85
CA GLY A 204 9.88 -6.47 13.30
C GLY A 204 8.69 -5.76 13.93
N GLU A 205 7.60 -6.48 14.12
CA GLU A 205 6.41 -5.98 14.81
C GLU A 205 6.68 -5.72 16.29
N GLU A 206 7.37 -6.66 16.98
CA GLU A 206 7.79 -6.51 18.38
C GLU A 206 8.63 -5.23 18.56
N GLN A 207 9.65 -5.03 17.70
CA GLN A 207 10.48 -3.83 17.77
C GLN A 207 9.68 -2.54 17.55
N LEU A 208 8.72 -2.55 16.63
CA LEU A 208 7.86 -1.39 16.38
C LEU A 208 6.99 -1.08 17.61
N VAL A 209 6.44 -2.10 18.27
CA VAL A 209 5.68 -1.97 19.52
C VAL A 209 6.58 -1.42 20.64
N GLU A 210 7.75 -2.00 20.87
CA GLU A 210 8.70 -1.59 21.90
C GLU A 210 9.27 -0.18 21.68
N SER A 211 9.32 0.30 20.43
CA SER A 211 9.84 1.62 20.09
C SER A 211 9.06 2.76 20.75
N GLY A 212 7.79 2.52 21.09
CA GLY A 212 6.87 3.54 21.59
C GLY A 212 6.51 4.61 20.54
N THR A 213 6.82 4.38 19.25
CA THR A 213 6.50 5.30 18.15
C THR A 213 5.18 4.98 17.46
N LEU A 214 4.64 3.78 17.74
CA LEU A 214 3.36 3.32 17.21
C LEU A 214 2.21 4.05 17.90
N GLU A 215 1.28 4.57 17.10
CA GLU A 215 0.11 5.29 17.59
C GLU A 215 -1.18 4.58 17.16
N SER A 216 -2.30 4.95 17.78
CA SER A 216 -3.60 4.47 17.35
C SER A 216 -3.90 4.94 15.93
N CYS A 217 -4.32 3.99 15.08
CA CYS A 217 -4.60 4.22 13.68
C CYS A 217 -5.91 3.54 13.27
N PRO A 218 -6.96 4.30 12.91
CA PRO A 218 -8.29 3.75 12.70
C PRO A 218 -8.41 2.81 11.48
N ILE A 219 -7.48 2.85 10.53
CA ILE A 219 -7.47 1.96 9.37
C ILE A 219 -6.14 1.23 9.30
N LEU A 220 -6.19 -0.08 9.20
CA LEU A 220 -5.04 -0.95 9.09
C LEU A 220 -5.10 -1.74 7.78
N LYS A 221 -4.02 -1.78 6.98
CA LYS A 221 -3.77 -2.88 6.06
C LYS A 221 -3.07 -3.96 6.88
N ALA A 222 -3.73 -5.10 7.04
CA ALA A 222 -3.18 -6.21 7.82
C ALA A 222 -1.83 -6.67 7.26
N GLY A 223 -0.88 -6.93 8.15
CA GLY A 223 0.43 -7.45 7.79
C GLY A 223 0.33 -8.85 7.20
N HIS A 224 1.23 -9.15 6.28
CA HIS A 224 1.43 -10.47 5.68
C HIS A 224 0.12 -11.17 5.30
N HIS A 225 -0.75 -10.43 4.58
CA HIS A 225 -2.04 -10.91 4.06
C HIS A 225 -2.98 -11.50 5.12
N GLY A 226 -2.80 -11.14 6.40
CA GLY A 226 -3.52 -11.73 7.52
C GLY A 226 -2.88 -13.03 8.04
N SER A 227 -1.56 -13.16 7.94
CA SER A 227 -0.79 -14.25 8.59
C SER A 227 -1.02 -14.25 10.10
N LYS A 228 -1.06 -15.44 10.71
CA LYS A 228 -1.16 -15.58 12.17
C LYS A 228 0.06 -15.03 12.92
N ASN A 229 1.19 -14.85 12.23
CA ASN A 229 2.43 -14.30 12.79
C ASN A 229 2.46 -12.77 12.79
N SER A 230 1.46 -12.11 12.18
CA SER A 230 1.30 -10.65 12.15
C SER A 230 0.09 -10.21 12.95
N GLY A 231 0.03 -8.93 13.32
CA GLY A 231 -1.07 -8.38 14.10
C GLY A 231 -1.16 -9.05 15.48
N SER A 232 -0.09 -9.03 16.25
CA SER A 232 -0.08 -9.51 17.62
C SER A 232 -1.06 -8.73 18.50
N GLU A 233 -1.44 -9.30 19.64
CA GLU A 233 -2.33 -8.64 20.60
C GLU A 233 -1.77 -7.27 21.02
N ASP A 234 -0.47 -7.20 21.35
CA ASP A 234 0.18 -5.95 21.77
C ASP A 234 0.14 -4.89 20.67
N PHE A 235 0.42 -5.28 19.42
CA PHE A 235 0.33 -4.40 18.26
C PHE A 235 -1.10 -3.89 18.09
N LEU A 236 -2.08 -4.78 18.07
CA LEU A 236 -3.48 -4.44 17.88
C LEU A 236 -4.05 -3.61 19.04
N GLN A 237 -3.61 -3.83 20.28
CA GLN A 237 -4.00 -3.03 21.44
C GLN A 237 -3.50 -1.58 21.37
N ILE A 238 -2.39 -1.33 20.66
CA ILE A 238 -1.90 0.03 20.43
C ILE A 238 -2.60 0.66 19.24
N VAL A 239 -2.62 -0.05 18.08
CA VAL A 239 -3.17 0.48 16.81
C VAL A 239 -4.68 0.68 16.90
N LYS A 240 -5.41 -0.24 17.52
CA LYS A 240 -6.87 -0.20 17.70
C LYS A 240 -7.62 0.12 16.41
N PRO A 241 -7.39 -0.63 15.32
CA PRO A 241 -8.03 -0.34 14.05
C PRO A 241 -9.55 -0.57 14.14
N ARG A 242 -10.32 0.36 13.60
CA ARG A 242 -11.77 0.23 13.43
C ARG A 242 -12.13 -0.46 12.12
N LEU A 243 -11.22 -0.38 11.13
CA LEU A 243 -11.33 -1.02 9.84
C LEU A 243 -9.99 -1.66 9.48
N THR A 244 -10.00 -2.95 9.19
CA THR A 244 -8.83 -3.67 8.70
C THR A 244 -9.07 -4.15 7.28
N LEU A 245 -8.15 -3.83 6.38
CA LEU A 245 -8.15 -4.30 5.00
C LEU A 245 -7.17 -5.47 4.87
N ILE A 246 -7.62 -6.56 4.27
CA ILE A 246 -6.80 -7.74 3.98
C ILE A 246 -6.72 -7.91 2.46
N SER A 247 -5.51 -7.95 1.92
CA SER A 247 -5.25 -8.34 0.55
C SER A 247 -4.79 -9.79 0.55
N ALA A 248 -5.56 -10.69 -0.04
CA ALA A 248 -5.26 -12.12 -0.12
C ALA A 248 -5.97 -12.75 -1.30
N GLY A 249 -5.38 -13.82 -1.87
CA GLY A 249 -5.96 -14.58 -2.98
C GLY A 249 -7.04 -15.55 -2.49
N ILE A 250 -8.05 -15.79 -3.33
CA ILE A 250 -9.05 -16.84 -3.08
C ILE A 250 -8.35 -18.20 -3.10
N GLU A 251 -8.63 -19.05 -2.10
CA GLU A 251 -8.04 -20.40 -2.01
C GLU A 251 -6.50 -20.42 -2.10
N ASN A 252 -5.85 -19.36 -1.58
CA ASN A 252 -4.41 -19.25 -1.61
C ASN A 252 -3.74 -20.39 -0.82
N ARG A 253 -2.55 -20.83 -1.28
CA ARG A 253 -1.81 -21.97 -0.71
C ARG A 253 -1.34 -21.76 0.73
N TYR A 254 -1.36 -20.52 1.24
CA TYR A 254 -0.90 -20.17 2.58
C TYR A 254 -2.02 -20.25 3.62
N GLY A 255 -3.29 -20.32 3.17
CA GLY A 255 -4.46 -20.27 4.03
C GLY A 255 -4.75 -18.87 4.61
N HIS A 256 -4.22 -17.81 3.98
CA HIS A 256 -4.45 -16.45 4.41
C HIS A 256 -5.85 -15.95 4.00
N PRO A 257 -6.51 -15.11 4.84
CA PRO A 257 -6.13 -14.81 6.22
C PRO A 257 -6.33 -16.00 7.15
N HIS A 258 -5.44 -16.17 8.13
CA HIS A 258 -5.58 -17.20 9.15
C HIS A 258 -6.70 -16.87 10.15
N GLU A 259 -7.34 -17.91 10.66
CA GLU A 259 -8.45 -17.79 11.62
C GLU A 259 -8.02 -17.03 12.89
N GLU A 260 -6.84 -17.33 13.39
CA GLU A 260 -6.26 -16.68 14.57
C GLU A 260 -6.13 -15.15 14.41
N THR A 261 -5.85 -14.69 13.20
CA THR A 261 -5.77 -13.24 12.90
C THR A 261 -7.16 -12.63 12.85
N LEU A 262 -8.12 -13.32 12.25
CA LEU A 262 -9.51 -12.87 12.20
C LEU A 262 -10.13 -12.81 13.61
N GLU A 263 -9.85 -13.79 14.47
CA GLU A 263 -10.28 -13.80 15.87
C GLU A 263 -9.73 -12.59 16.63
N ARG A 264 -8.41 -12.32 16.57
CA ARG A 264 -7.80 -11.15 17.23
C ARG A 264 -8.42 -9.82 16.76
N LEU A 265 -8.68 -9.69 15.44
CA LEU A 265 -9.33 -8.49 14.88
C LEU A 265 -10.78 -8.35 15.35
N GLN A 266 -11.50 -9.46 15.46
CA GLN A 266 -12.88 -9.49 15.99
C GLN A 266 -12.91 -9.11 17.49
N GLU A 267 -11.97 -9.60 18.29
CA GLU A 267 -11.90 -9.31 19.72
C GLU A 267 -11.71 -7.81 20.01
N ILE A 268 -10.93 -7.11 19.18
CA ILE A 268 -10.76 -5.65 19.30
C ILE A 268 -11.87 -4.85 18.62
N GLY A 269 -12.86 -5.53 17.99
CA GLY A 269 -14.00 -4.89 17.32
C GLY A 269 -13.66 -4.21 15.99
N SER A 270 -12.61 -4.67 15.27
CA SER A 270 -12.28 -4.18 13.95
C SER A 270 -13.21 -4.76 12.88
N GLU A 271 -13.79 -3.92 12.04
CA GLU A 271 -14.45 -4.38 10.80
C GLU A 271 -13.38 -4.87 9.84
N VAL A 272 -13.56 -6.07 9.27
CA VAL A 272 -12.61 -6.66 8.31
C VAL A 272 -13.20 -6.64 6.91
N LEU A 273 -12.44 -6.15 5.93
CA LEU A 273 -12.75 -6.24 4.51
C LEU A 273 -11.59 -6.93 3.79
N SER A 274 -11.88 -8.01 3.09
CA SER A 274 -10.90 -8.77 2.30
C SER A 274 -11.10 -8.57 0.81
N THR A 275 -10.01 -8.51 0.04
CA THR A 275 -10.08 -8.55 -1.43
C THR A 275 -10.69 -9.84 -1.96
N GLN A 276 -10.62 -10.94 -1.20
CA GLN A 276 -11.29 -12.21 -1.54
C GLN A 276 -12.81 -12.06 -1.65
N GLU A 277 -13.41 -11.23 -0.79
CA GLU A 277 -14.85 -11.06 -0.70
C GLU A 277 -15.36 -9.80 -1.41
N CYS A 278 -14.50 -8.79 -1.51
CA CYS A 278 -14.89 -7.45 -1.95
C CYS A 278 -14.34 -7.06 -3.32
N GLY A 279 -13.45 -7.90 -3.91
CA GLY A 279 -12.62 -7.45 -5.01
C GLY A 279 -11.72 -6.29 -4.59
N ALA A 280 -11.40 -5.39 -5.47
CA ALA A 280 -10.66 -4.19 -5.09
C ALA A 280 -11.46 -3.35 -4.09
N ILE A 281 -10.76 -2.74 -3.11
CA ILE A 281 -11.37 -1.90 -2.06
C ILE A 281 -10.82 -0.49 -2.17
N THR A 282 -11.68 0.49 -2.43
CA THR A 282 -11.29 1.90 -2.52
C THR A 282 -11.83 2.70 -1.35
N LEU A 283 -10.94 3.40 -0.67
CA LEU A 283 -11.25 4.41 0.34
C LEU A 283 -11.08 5.80 -0.28
N LYS A 284 -12.12 6.65 -0.19
CA LYS A 284 -12.06 8.05 -0.59
C LYS A 284 -12.32 8.96 0.61
N SER A 285 -11.46 9.95 0.82
CA SER A 285 -11.57 10.87 1.96
C SER A 285 -11.45 12.33 1.52
N ASP A 286 -12.34 13.15 2.05
CA ASP A 286 -12.28 14.62 1.97
C ASP A 286 -11.48 15.24 3.15
N GLY A 287 -10.90 14.38 4.03
CA GLY A 287 -10.22 14.75 5.27
C GLY A 287 -11.12 14.76 6.50
N ARG A 288 -12.44 14.54 6.34
CA ARG A 288 -13.43 14.48 7.43
C ARG A 288 -14.27 13.19 7.38
N LYS A 289 -14.65 12.79 6.18
CA LYS A 289 -15.49 11.60 5.94
C LYS A 289 -14.75 10.64 5.03
N ILE A 290 -14.94 9.35 5.28
CA ILE A 290 -14.39 8.27 4.49
C ILE A 290 -15.55 7.54 3.83
N LYS A 291 -15.45 7.33 2.52
CA LYS A 291 -16.37 6.48 1.75
C LYS A 291 -15.61 5.23 1.33
N VAL A 292 -16.24 4.08 1.53
CA VAL A 292 -15.70 2.77 1.13
C VAL A 292 -16.46 2.28 -0.09
N HIS A 293 -15.73 1.86 -1.12
CA HIS A 293 -16.27 1.25 -2.33
C HIS A 293 -15.65 -0.13 -2.51
N LYS A 294 -16.47 -1.11 -2.82
CA LYS A 294 -16.12 -2.51 -3.09
C LYS A 294 -16.47 -2.82 -4.55
N TYR A 295 -15.70 -3.68 -5.20
CA TYR A 295 -15.83 -3.92 -6.65
C TYR A 295 -16.16 -5.39 -7.01
N LEU A 296 -16.74 -6.14 -6.07
CA LEU A 296 -17.46 -7.40 -6.34
C LEU A 296 -18.95 -7.21 -6.16
#